data_64e4f1ae3971be59173e497539b93b1f
#
_entry.id   64e4f1ae3971be59173e497539b93b1f
#
_cell.length_a   1.000
_cell.length_b   1.000
_cell.length_c   1.000
_cell.angle_alpha   90.00
_cell.angle_beta   90.00
_cell.angle_gamma   90.00
#
_symmetry.space_group_name_H-M   'P 1'
#
loop_
_entity.id
_entity.type
_entity.pdbx_description
1 polymer ?
#
loop_
_entity_poly.entity_id
_entity_poly.type
_entity_poly.pdbx_seq_one_letter_code
_entity_poly.pdbx_strand_id
1 'polypeptide(L)'
;KMLKKKQIDFFHSNGYLIIKNFYSSKELYQLKKEIIILIEEIAKEFNIELYKTKNQDIYLKKNINILREKNRSYLSLIYDGSKQLPGLINIFNSKKNFRIFKLLRKSSFPGVAGNGFGIRVDLPKEKKYEAQCHQELPFQMRSKDGVVYWSPLTKISKDYGYLKVYEKSHKSGYFPLYLKKQNNRSTSYSLNIKNENL
;
A
#
# COMPACT_ATOMS: atom_id res chain seq x y z
N LYS A 1 -14.02 15.52 0.22
CA LYS A 1 -13.38 16.66 0.90
C LYS A 1 -12.46 17.37 -0.07
N MET A 2 -12.54 18.70 -0.17
CA MET A 2 -11.52 19.50 -0.86
C MET A 2 -10.37 19.79 0.09
N LEU A 3 -9.13 19.76 -0.41
CA LEU A 3 -7.98 20.20 0.37
C LEU A 3 -8.02 21.72 0.59
N LYS A 4 -7.68 22.14 1.80
CA LYS A 4 -7.44 23.56 2.09
C LYS A 4 -6.06 23.97 1.54
N LYS A 5 -5.86 25.25 1.23
CA LYS A 5 -4.56 25.77 0.77
C LYS A 5 -3.42 25.34 1.69
N LYS A 6 -3.58 25.48 3.01
CA LYS A 6 -2.60 25.03 4.02
C LYS A 6 -2.17 23.57 3.87
N GLN A 7 -3.08 22.68 3.47
CA GLN A 7 -2.76 21.26 3.27
C GLN A 7 -1.95 21.03 1.99
N ILE A 8 -2.26 21.79 0.95
CA ILE A 8 -1.51 21.75 -0.32
C ILE A 8 -0.09 22.28 -0.08
N ASP A 9 0.03 23.42 0.61
CA ASP A 9 1.33 24.03 0.94
C ASP A 9 2.17 23.07 1.82
N PHE A 10 1.53 22.41 2.78
CA PHE A 10 2.18 21.39 3.62
C PHE A 10 2.72 20.23 2.77
N PHE A 11 1.92 19.70 1.84
CA PHE A 11 2.36 18.63 0.95
C PHE A 11 3.59 19.04 0.13
N HIS A 12 3.57 20.22 -0.47
CA HIS A 12 4.72 20.72 -1.24
C HIS A 12 5.94 20.98 -0.38
N SER A 13 5.76 21.37 0.87
CA SER A 13 6.86 21.63 1.78
C SER A 13 7.48 20.36 2.34
N ASN A 14 6.67 19.35 2.65
CA ASN A 14 7.09 18.17 3.41
C ASN A 14 7.11 16.86 2.61
N GLY A 15 6.48 16.81 1.43
CA GLY A 15 6.47 15.65 0.54
C GLY A 15 5.40 14.60 0.85
N TYR A 16 4.58 14.81 1.87
CA TYR A 16 3.47 13.93 2.23
C TYR A 16 2.28 14.71 2.79
N LEU A 17 1.12 14.05 2.85
CA LEU A 17 -0.08 14.61 3.46
C LEU A 17 -0.93 13.49 4.08
N ILE A 18 -1.35 13.67 5.32
CA ILE A 18 -2.27 12.74 6.00
C ILE A 18 -3.70 13.28 5.90
N ILE A 19 -4.58 12.49 5.29
CA ILE A 19 -6.00 12.83 5.17
C ILE A 19 -6.82 11.80 5.95
N LYS A 20 -7.28 12.17 7.13
CA LYS A 20 -8.09 11.28 7.98
C LYS A 20 -9.47 11.04 7.36
N ASN A 21 -9.99 9.82 7.50
CA ASN A 21 -11.32 9.40 7.03
C ASN A 21 -11.56 9.76 5.55
N PHE A 22 -10.56 9.44 4.71
CA PHE A 22 -10.63 9.75 3.28
C PHE A 22 -11.57 8.81 2.55
N TYR A 23 -11.45 7.52 2.78
CA TYR A 23 -12.40 6.53 2.29
C TYR A 23 -13.52 6.32 3.31
N SER A 24 -14.75 6.16 2.83
CA SER A 24 -15.92 5.92 3.67
C SER A 24 -15.92 4.49 4.22
N SER A 25 -16.61 4.30 5.35
CA SER A 25 -16.79 2.97 5.92
C SER A 25 -17.46 2.00 4.92
N LYS A 26 -18.37 2.49 4.06
CA LYS A 26 -19.02 1.68 3.02
C LYS A 26 -18.03 1.17 1.96
N GLU A 27 -17.13 2.03 1.49
CA GLU A 27 -16.09 1.64 0.52
C GLU A 27 -15.14 0.61 1.11
N LEU A 28 -14.69 0.83 2.35
CA LEU A 28 -13.80 -0.10 3.04
C LEU A 28 -14.48 -1.42 3.39
N TYR A 29 -15.75 -1.39 3.78
CA TYR A 29 -16.54 -2.59 4.06
C TYR A 29 -16.66 -3.48 2.81
N GLN A 30 -17.00 -2.88 1.66
CA GLN A 30 -17.11 -3.61 0.40
C GLN A 30 -15.77 -4.23 -0.01
N LEU A 31 -14.69 -3.47 0.06
CA LEU A 31 -13.37 -3.99 -0.26
C LEU A 31 -12.95 -5.14 0.68
N LYS A 32 -13.19 -5.01 1.98
CA LYS A 32 -12.91 -6.10 2.93
C LYS A 32 -13.72 -7.36 2.63
N LYS A 33 -14.98 -7.21 2.22
CA LYS A 33 -15.83 -8.35 1.81
C LYS A 33 -15.21 -9.09 0.61
N GLU A 34 -14.72 -8.37 -0.37
CA GLU A 34 -14.07 -8.97 -1.55
C GLU A 34 -12.74 -9.66 -1.19
N ILE A 35 -11.96 -9.09 -0.27
CA ILE A 35 -10.74 -9.73 0.25
C ILE A 35 -11.07 -11.02 1.01
N ILE A 36 -12.16 -11.02 1.77
CA ILE A 36 -12.63 -12.22 2.48
C ILE A 36 -12.95 -13.33 1.47
N ILE A 37 -13.71 -13.02 0.42
CA ILE A 37 -14.00 -13.98 -0.66
C ILE A 37 -12.71 -14.51 -1.29
N LEU A 38 -11.75 -13.66 -1.59
CA LEU A 38 -10.46 -14.08 -2.13
C LEU A 38 -9.71 -15.03 -1.18
N ILE A 39 -9.74 -14.77 0.13
CA ILE A 39 -9.16 -15.65 1.15
C ILE A 39 -9.89 -17.00 1.19
N GLU A 40 -11.22 -17.00 1.08
CA GLU A 40 -12.04 -18.21 1.05
C GLU A 40 -11.74 -19.08 -0.17
N GLU A 41 -11.57 -18.48 -1.35
CA GLU A 41 -11.19 -19.21 -2.56
C GLU A 41 -9.79 -19.81 -2.45
N ILE A 42 -8.82 -19.07 -1.92
CA ILE A 42 -7.47 -19.59 -1.66
C ILE A 42 -7.55 -20.77 -0.67
N ALA A 43 -8.28 -20.63 0.41
CA ALA A 43 -8.41 -21.66 1.42
C ALA A 43 -9.09 -22.92 0.89
N LYS A 44 -10.10 -22.78 0.04
CA LYS A 44 -10.79 -23.86 -0.65
C LYS A 44 -9.85 -24.63 -1.58
N GLU A 45 -9.08 -23.92 -2.41
CA GLU A 45 -8.12 -24.52 -3.34
C GLU A 45 -7.06 -25.38 -2.62
N PHE A 46 -6.62 -24.95 -1.45
CA PHE A 46 -5.59 -25.64 -0.69
C PHE A 46 -6.11 -26.46 0.52
N ASN A 47 -7.43 -26.69 0.61
CA ASN A 47 -8.08 -27.42 1.68
C ASN A 47 -7.69 -26.92 3.09
N ILE A 48 -7.75 -25.59 3.29
CA ILE A 48 -7.41 -24.95 4.55
C ILE A 48 -8.68 -24.60 5.32
N GLU A 49 -8.79 -25.04 6.55
CA GLU A 49 -9.89 -24.67 7.43
C GLU A 49 -9.69 -23.23 7.94
N LEU A 50 -10.74 -22.40 7.80
CA LEU A 50 -10.73 -21.01 8.19
C LEU A 50 -11.48 -20.76 9.50
N TYR A 51 -11.01 -19.78 10.26
CA TYR A 51 -11.70 -19.28 11.43
C TYR A 51 -13.00 -18.55 11.04
N LYS A 52 -14.14 -18.90 11.65
CA LYS A 52 -15.45 -18.34 11.34
C LYS A 52 -15.81 -17.20 12.28
N THR A 53 -16.17 -16.05 11.75
CA THR A 53 -16.67 -14.90 12.49
C THR A 53 -17.40 -13.92 11.55
N LYS A 54 -18.36 -13.17 12.07
CA LYS A 54 -19.05 -12.10 11.33
C LYS A 54 -18.25 -10.78 11.31
N ASN A 55 -17.26 -10.63 12.19
CA ASN A 55 -16.44 -9.42 12.26
C ASN A 55 -15.33 -9.50 11.23
N GLN A 56 -15.39 -8.63 10.21
CA GLN A 56 -14.41 -8.62 9.11
C GLN A 56 -12.97 -8.42 9.57
N ASP A 57 -12.71 -7.56 10.55
CA ASP A 57 -11.35 -7.27 11.01
C ASP A 57 -10.75 -8.48 11.76
N ILE A 58 -11.56 -9.14 12.58
CA ILE A 58 -11.17 -10.38 13.24
C ILE A 58 -10.95 -11.48 12.21
N TYR A 59 -11.86 -11.60 11.24
CA TYR A 59 -11.75 -12.58 10.16
C TYR A 59 -10.44 -12.44 9.40
N LEU A 60 -10.15 -11.24 8.90
CA LEU A 60 -8.92 -10.95 8.16
C LEU A 60 -7.68 -11.25 9.01
N LYS A 61 -7.64 -10.75 10.24
CA LYS A 61 -6.48 -10.98 11.14
C LYS A 61 -6.22 -12.46 11.40
N LYS A 62 -7.26 -13.24 11.71
CA LYS A 62 -7.12 -14.67 12.04
C LYS A 62 -6.75 -15.49 10.81
N ASN A 63 -7.45 -15.31 9.71
CA ASN A 63 -7.30 -16.15 8.53
C ASN A 63 -6.03 -15.84 7.71
N ILE A 64 -5.58 -14.59 7.70
CA ILE A 64 -4.26 -14.23 7.16
C ILE A 64 -3.14 -14.96 7.93
N ASN A 65 -3.23 -15.04 9.28
CA ASN A 65 -2.26 -15.80 10.06
C ASN A 65 -2.34 -17.32 9.78
N ILE A 66 -3.54 -17.89 9.68
CA ILE A 66 -3.72 -19.30 9.31
C ILE A 66 -3.06 -19.60 7.95
N LEU A 67 -3.35 -18.79 6.94
CA LEU A 67 -2.73 -18.95 5.61
C LEU A 67 -1.21 -18.84 5.69
N ARG A 68 -0.66 -17.87 6.44
CA ARG A 68 0.78 -17.70 6.62
C ARG A 68 1.42 -18.93 7.26
N GLU A 69 0.80 -19.49 8.31
CA GLU A 69 1.31 -20.66 9.04
C GLU A 69 1.32 -21.90 8.15
N LYS A 70 0.34 -22.07 7.30
CA LYS A 70 0.30 -23.15 6.31
C LYS A 70 1.38 -22.96 5.23
N ASN A 71 1.40 -21.82 4.58
CA ASN A 71 2.44 -21.44 3.62
C ASN A 71 2.44 -19.92 3.41
N ARG A 72 3.56 -19.26 3.71
CA ARG A 72 3.70 -17.81 3.53
C ARG A 72 3.42 -17.34 2.09
N SER A 73 3.63 -18.17 1.08
CA SER A 73 3.39 -17.82 -0.31
C SER A 73 1.91 -17.55 -0.61
N TYR A 74 0.97 -18.07 0.17
CA TYR A 74 -0.46 -17.78 -0.01
C TYR A 74 -0.79 -16.30 0.17
N LEU A 75 0.00 -15.58 0.97
CA LEU A 75 -0.18 -14.12 1.09
C LEU A 75 0.23 -13.37 -0.18
N SER A 76 1.08 -13.95 -1.02
CA SER A 76 1.38 -13.41 -2.35
C SER A 76 0.19 -13.55 -3.30
N LEU A 77 -0.58 -14.64 -3.17
CA LEU A 77 -1.83 -14.81 -3.92
C LEU A 77 -2.86 -13.73 -3.55
N ILE A 78 -2.93 -13.35 -2.25
CA ILE A 78 -3.78 -12.23 -1.82
C ILE A 78 -3.32 -10.93 -2.49
N TYR A 79 -2.01 -10.65 -2.51
CA TYR A 79 -1.46 -9.45 -3.16
C TYR A 79 -1.81 -9.40 -4.65
N ASP A 80 -1.57 -10.50 -5.37
CA ASP A 80 -1.80 -10.53 -6.82
C ASP A 80 -3.28 -10.57 -7.17
N GLY A 81 -4.09 -11.38 -6.48
CA GLY A 81 -5.52 -11.45 -6.67
C GLY A 81 -6.23 -10.13 -6.32
N SER A 82 -5.73 -9.40 -5.31
CA SER A 82 -6.33 -8.13 -4.93
C SER A 82 -6.33 -7.07 -6.03
N LYS A 83 -5.41 -7.15 -6.97
CA LYS A 83 -5.32 -6.23 -8.11
C LYS A 83 -6.51 -6.35 -9.07
N GLN A 84 -7.23 -7.46 -9.01
CA GLN A 84 -8.39 -7.76 -9.85
C GLN A 84 -9.72 -7.49 -9.13
N LEU A 85 -9.71 -7.16 -7.84
CA LEU A 85 -10.92 -6.90 -7.07
C LEU A 85 -11.61 -5.61 -7.53
N PRO A 86 -12.90 -5.68 -7.93
CA PRO A 86 -13.65 -4.51 -8.37
C PRO A 86 -13.66 -3.38 -7.32
N GLY A 87 -13.76 -3.71 -6.04
CA GLY A 87 -13.73 -2.73 -4.96
C GLY A 87 -12.40 -1.98 -4.87
N LEU A 88 -11.25 -2.66 -5.07
CA LEU A 88 -9.96 -1.99 -5.10
C LEU A 88 -9.81 -1.12 -6.34
N ILE A 89 -10.20 -1.62 -7.52
CA ILE A 89 -10.18 -0.89 -8.77
C ILE A 89 -11.05 0.38 -8.67
N ASN A 90 -12.25 0.28 -8.10
CA ASN A 90 -13.15 1.42 -7.90
C ASN A 90 -12.58 2.46 -6.93
N ILE A 91 -11.94 2.02 -5.83
CA ILE A 91 -11.27 2.92 -4.90
C ILE A 91 -10.13 3.64 -5.62
N PHE A 92 -9.33 2.91 -6.36
CA PHE A 92 -8.16 3.45 -7.05
C PHE A 92 -8.56 4.47 -8.12
N ASN A 93 -9.59 4.16 -8.92
CA ASN A 93 -10.13 5.04 -9.97
C ASN A 93 -11.15 6.07 -9.47
N SER A 94 -11.24 6.29 -8.15
CA SER A 94 -12.27 7.16 -7.62
C SER A 94 -12.06 8.63 -8.01
N LYS A 95 -13.16 9.33 -8.31
CA LYS A 95 -13.16 10.78 -8.61
C LYS A 95 -12.48 11.60 -7.50
N LYS A 96 -12.51 11.13 -6.25
CA LYS A 96 -11.86 11.82 -5.13
C LYS A 96 -10.35 11.71 -5.19
N ASN A 97 -9.78 10.57 -5.59
CA ASN A 97 -8.34 10.42 -5.81
C ASN A 97 -7.87 11.37 -6.93
N PHE A 98 -8.55 11.37 -8.06
CA PHE A 98 -8.22 12.27 -9.17
C PHE A 98 -8.32 13.75 -8.78
N ARG A 99 -9.33 14.11 -7.97
CA ARG A 99 -9.46 15.49 -7.49
C ARG A 99 -8.28 15.90 -6.60
N ILE A 100 -7.87 15.03 -5.67
CA ILE A 100 -6.70 15.28 -4.81
C ILE A 100 -5.44 15.38 -5.66
N PHE A 101 -5.22 14.45 -6.59
CA PHE A 101 -4.08 14.50 -7.50
C PHE A 101 -4.01 15.84 -8.26
N LYS A 102 -5.12 16.26 -8.89
CA LYS A 102 -5.19 17.55 -9.62
C LYS A 102 -4.83 18.74 -8.75
N LEU A 103 -5.27 18.75 -7.48
CA LEU A 103 -4.96 19.84 -6.56
C LEU A 103 -3.48 19.86 -6.15
N LEU A 104 -2.88 18.68 -5.95
CA LEU A 104 -1.49 18.55 -5.51
C LEU A 104 -0.50 18.77 -6.66
N ARG A 105 -0.82 18.36 -7.87
CA ARG A 105 0.09 18.39 -9.04
C ARG A 105 -0.29 19.39 -10.12
N LYS A 106 -1.39 20.13 -9.93
CA LYS A 106 -1.90 21.09 -10.92
C LYS A 106 -2.10 20.48 -12.32
N SER A 107 -2.33 19.15 -12.36
CA SER A 107 -2.54 18.41 -13.59
C SER A 107 -4.01 18.49 -14.02
N SER A 108 -4.24 18.72 -15.32
CA SER A 108 -5.59 18.69 -15.89
C SER A 108 -6.09 17.26 -16.13
N PHE A 109 -5.17 16.33 -16.41
CA PHE A 109 -5.49 14.95 -16.77
C PHE A 109 -4.65 13.95 -15.99
N PRO A 110 -5.17 13.41 -14.89
CA PRO A 110 -4.48 12.39 -14.12
C PRO A 110 -4.56 11.03 -14.81
N GLY A 111 -3.42 10.37 -14.94
CA GLY A 111 -3.36 8.95 -15.30
C GLY A 111 -3.29 8.06 -14.07
N VAL A 112 -3.47 6.76 -14.28
CA VAL A 112 -3.34 5.71 -13.27
C VAL A 112 -2.19 4.80 -13.68
N ALA A 113 -1.27 4.52 -12.75
CA ALA A 113 -0.19 3.57 -12.98
C ALA A 113 -0.78 2.15 -13.00
N GLY A 114 -0.86 1.54 -14.19
CA GLY A 114 -1.27 0.14 -14.33
C GLY A 114 -0.33 -0.76 -13.55
N ASN A 115 -0.88 -1.71 -12.80
CA ASN A 115 -0.16 -2.63 -11.90
C ASN A 115 0.59 -1.96 -10.71
N GLY A 116 0.42 -0.65 -10.51
CA GLY A 116 1.03 0.08 -9.41
C GLY A 116 0.24 0.04 -8.10
N PHE A 117 -0.72 -0.87 -7.95
CA PHE A 117 -1.55 -0.99 -6.76
C PHE A 117 -1.75 -2.44 -6.34
N GLY A 118 -2.09 -2.65 -5.10
CA GLY A 118 -2.37 -3.97 -4.53
C GLY A 118 -2.52 -3.88 -3.02
N ILE A 119 -3.00 -4.95 -2.40
CA ILE A 119 -3.17 -5.04 -0.96
C ILE A 119 -2.00 -5.81 -0.38
N ARG A 120 -1.08 -5.11 0.28
CA ARG A 120 0.04 -5.74 0.98
C ARG A 120 -0.41 -6.27 2.34
N VAL A 121 0.18 -7.39 2.70
CA VAL A 121 0.07 -7.97 4.04
C VAL A 121 1.43 -7.89 4.70
N ASP A 122 1.58 -6.96 5.63
CA ASP A 122 2.78 -6.78 6.44
C ASP A 122 2.50 -7.33 7.84
N LEU A 123 3.26 -8.34 8.27
CA LEU A 123 3.07 -9.02 9.54
C LEU A 123 4.23 -8.73 10.50
N PRO A 124 3.97 -8.70 11.81
CA PRO A 124 5.01 -8.49 12.80
C PRO A 124 6.14 -9.52 12.68
N LYS A 125 7.37 -9.08 12.94
CA LYS A 125 8.58 -9.93 12.96
C LYS A 125 8.99 -10.54 11.61
N GLU A 126 8.38 -10.14 10.51
CA GLU A 126 8.73 -10.61 9.16
C GLU A 126 9.69 -9.64 8.43
N LYS A 127 10.81 -9.28 9.03
CA LYS A 127 11.80 -8.31 8.48
C LYS A 127 12.21 -8.57 7.04
N LYS A 128 12.28 -9.83 6.61
CA LYS A 128 12.68 -10.17 5.24
C LYS A 128 11.64 -9.77 4.17
N TYR A 129 10.40 -9.49 4.57
CA TYR A 129 9.32 -9.04 3.70
C TYR A 129 9.05 -7.53 3.83
N GLU A 130 9.74 -6.86 4.76
CA GLU A 130 9.65 -5.42 4.94
C GLU A 130 10.15 -4.71 3.67
N ALA A 131 9.34 -3.74 3.20
CA ALA A 131 9.77 -2.90 2.10
C ALA A 131 10.96 -2.05 2.55
N GLN A 132 12.05 -2.15 1.82
CA GLN A 132 13.20 -1.29 2.06
C GLN A 132 12.86 0.15 1.72
N CYS A 133 13.62 1.10 2.28
CA CYS A 133 13.49 2.50 1.91
C CYS A 133 13.72 2.66 0.39
N HIS A 134 12.80 3.32 -0.29
CA HIS A 134 12.84 3.53 -1.74
C HIS A 134 12.12 4.82 -2.12
N GLN A 135 12.41 5.29 -3.33
CA GLN A 135 11.62 6.30 -4.01
C GLN A 135 10.78 5.62 -5.08
N GLU A 136 9.52 6.00 -5.18
CA GLU A 136 8.56 5.32 -6.07
C GLU A 136 8.88 5.45 -7.56
N LEU A 137 9.42 6.60 -7.98
CA LEU A 137 9.61 6.88 -9.41
C LEU A 137 10.41 5.80 -10.15
N PRO A 138 11.54 5.30 -9.65
CA PRO A 138 12.32 4.30 -10.38
C PRO A 138 11.62 2.94 -10.50
N PHE A 139 10.60 2.67 -9.67
CA PHE A 139 10.00 1.34 -9.55
C PHE A 139 8.62 1.25 -10.15
N GLN A 140 7.76 2.20 -9.86
CA GLN A 140 6.33 2.08 -10.13
C GLN A 140 5.75 3.23 -10.92
N MET A 141 6.38 4.41 -10.85
CA MET A 141 5.84 5.59 -11.49
C MET A 141 6.51 5.89 -12.81
N ARG A 142 5.71 6.09 -13.80
CA ARG A 142 6.14 6.49 -15.14
C ARG A 142 6.15 7.99 -15.32
N SER A 143 5.88 8.76 -14.27
CA SER A 143 5.84 10.22 -14.27
C SER A 143 6.49 10.79 -13.01
N LYS A 144 7.26 11.87 -13.18
CA LYS A 144 7.85 12.63 -12.06
C LYS A 144 6.80 13.27 -11.16
N ASP A 145 5.60 13.49 -11.69
CA ASP A 145 4.48 14.11 -10.96
C ASP A 145 3.58 13.10 -10.24
N GLY A 146 4.02 11.86 -10.11
CA GLY A 146 3.24 10.82 -9.46
C GLY A 146 2.92 11.15 -8.00
N VAL A 147 1.81 10.59 -7.51
CA VAL A 147 1.39 10.62 -6.10
C VAL A 147 0.99 9.21 -5.70
N VAL A 148 1.57 8.72 -4.60
CA VAL A 148 1.20 7.42 -4.02
C VAL A 148 0.12 7.63 -2.98
N TYR A 149 -0.93 6.82 -3.06
CA TYR A 149 -1.96 6.73 -2.05
C TYR A 149 -1.74 5.48 -1.22
N TRP A 150 -1.39 5.67 0.04
CA TRP A 150 -1.28 4.57 0.99
C TRP A 150 -2.41 4.66 2.02
N SER A 151 -3.11 3.58 2.25
CA SER A 151 -4.21 3.54 3.22
C SER A 151 -4.26 2.20 3.93
N PRO A 152 -4.27 2.19 5.28
CA PRO A 152 -4.45 0.96 6.03
C PRO A 152 -5.91 0.49 5.95
N LEU A 153 -6.11 -0.81 5.79
CA LEU A 153 -7.43 -1.45 5.85
C LEU A 153 -7.81 -1.89 7.27
N THR A 154 -6.81 -2.02 8.14
CA THR A 154 -6.98 -2.38 9.55
C THR A 154 -6.30 -1.34 10.44
N LYS A 155 -6.63 -1.32 11.72
CA LYS A 155 -5.97 -0.44 12.68
C LYS A 155 -4.48 -0.78 12.76
N ILE A 156 -3.62 0.21 12.54
CA ILE A 156 -2.16 0.08 12.62
C ILE A 156 -1.67 0.53 14.00
N SER A 157 -0.72 -0.20 14.54
CA SER A 157 0.07 0.15 15.72
C SER A 157 1.57 0.10 15.40
N LYS A 158 2.41 0.47 16.36
CA LYS A 158 3.87 0.38 16.21
C LYS A 158 4.38 -1.04 15.94
N ASP A 159 3.62 -2.05 16.36
CA ASP A 159 3.97 -3.47 16.18
C ASP A 159 3.58 -4.02 14.80
N TYR A 160 2.76 -3.29 14.05
CA TYR A 160 2.33 -3.65 12.70
C TYR A 160 2.97 -2.69 11.70
N GLY A 161 3.45 -3.20 10.58
CA GLY A 161 4.20 -2.48 9.58
C GLY A 161 3.54 -1.15 9.16
N TYR A 162 3.95 -0.06 9.79
CA TYR A 162 3.49 1.29 9.46
C TYR A 162 4.40 1.92 8.40
N LEU A 163 3.83 2.80 7.60
CA LEU A 163 4.60 3.56 6.62
C LEU A 163 5.51 4.58 7.33
N LYS A 164 6.78 4.59 6.95
CA LYS A 164 7.75 5.61 7.35
C LYS A 164 8.03 6.52 6.17
N VAL A 165 8.07 7.81 6.42
CA VAL A 165 8.36 8.82 5.40
C VAL A 165 9.52 9.70 5.88
N TYR A 166 10.50 9.90 5.02
CA TYR A 166 11.53 10.90 5.24
C TYR A 166 11.01 12.25 4.77
N GLU A 167 10.72 13.13 5.73
CA GLU A 167 10.20 14.46 5.44
C GLU A 167 11.16 15.25 4.54
N LYS A 168 10.61 15.98 3.59
CA LYS A 168 11.34 16.85 2.67
C LYS A 168 12.31 16.15 1.72
N SER A 169 12.47 14.82 1.80
CA SER A 169 13.39 14.06 0.94
C SER A 169 13.08 14.19 -0.56
N HIS A 170 11.84 14.54 -0.93
CA HIS A 170 11.46 14.82 -2.32
C HIS A 170 12.20 16.04 -2.92
N LYS A 171 12.80 16.90 -2.09
CA LYS A 171 13.60 18.06 -2.52
C LYS A 171 15.05 17.72 -2.81
N SER A 172 15.52 16.56 -2.35
CA SER A 172 16.92 16.12 -2.51
C SER A 172 17.19 15.43 -3.85
N GLY A 173 16.18 15.37 -4.75
CA GLY A 173 16.32 14.70 -6.04
C GLY A 173 16.26 13.18 -5.93
N TYR A 174 16.93 12.50 -6.88
CA TYR A 174 16.96 11.03 -6.90
C TYR A 174 18.20 10.51 -6.19
N PHE A 175 17.97 9.53 -5.32
CA PHE A 175 19.05 8.81 -4.66
C PHE A 175 19.50 7.63 -5.52
N PRO A 176 20.80 7.31 -5.54
CA PRO A 176 21.29 6.13 -6.22
C PRO A 176 20.63 4.85 -5.74
N LEU A 177 20.33 3.97 -6.67
CA LEU A 177 19.77 2.66 -6.40
C LEU A 177 20.89 1.64 -6.27
N TYR A 178 20.87 0.86 -5.23
CA TYR A 178 21.78 -0.26 -5.02
C TYR A 178 21.02 -1.57 -5.08
N LEU A 179 21.58 -2.52 -5.83
CA LEU A 179 21.11 -3.90 -5.83
C LEU A 179 21.59 -4.58 -4.55
N LYS A 180 20.67 -4.88 -3.64
CA LYS A 180 20.96 -5.70 -2.48
C LYS A 180 20.62 -7.15 -2.82
N LYS A 181 21.62 -8.01 -2.95
CA LYS A 181 21.41 -9.46 -3.02
C LYS A 181 20.80 -9.90 -1.70
N GLN A 182 19.57 -10.35 -1.73
CA GLN A 182 18.99 -11.11 -0.62
C GLN A 182 19.20 -12.59 -0.90
N ASN A 183 19.69 -13.33 0.09
CA ASN A 183 19.87 -14.77 -0.01
C ASN A 183 18.54 -15.41 -0.47
N ASN A 184 18.59 -16.08 -1.63
CA ASN A 184 17.52 -16.87 -2.25
C ASN A 184 16.27 -16.16 -2.77
N ARG A 185 16.29 -14.86 -3.06
CA ARG A 185 15.18 -14.18 -3.76
C ARG A 185 15.67 -13.06 -4.67
N SER A 186 14.80 -12.71 -5.62
CA SER A 186 14.96 -11.60 -6.55
C SER A 186 15.63 -10.39 -5.92
N THR A 187 16.58 -9.84 -6.64
CA THR A 187 17.27 -8.59 -6.32
C THR A 187 16.27 -7.51 -5.90
N SER A 188 16.35 -7.05 -4.65
CA SER A 188 15.61 -5.87 -4.22
C SER A 188 16.50 -4.64 -4.37
N TYR A 189 15.94 -3.60 -4.96
CA TYR A 189 16.60 -2.30 -4.98
C TYR A 189 16.42 -1.63 -3.62
N SER A 190 17.47 -1.08 -3.07
CA SER A 190 17.46 -0.28 -1.84
C SER A 190 18.15 1.04 -2.09
N LEU A 191 17.70 2.08 -1.42
CA LEU A 191 18.43 3.34 -1.36
C LEU A 191 19.47 3.27 -0.26
N ASN A 192 20.70 3.66 -0.57
CA ASN A 192 21.72 3.89 0.45
C ASN A 192 21.58 5.34 0.92
N ILE A 193 20.72 5.54 1.91
CA ILE A 193 20.55 6.84 2.54
C ILE A 193 21.48 6.85 3.73
N LYS A 194 22.63 7.49 3.61
CA LYS A 194 23.41 7.89 4.78
C LYS A 194 22.60 8.96 5.50
N ASN A 195 22.38 8.81 6.81
CA ASN A 195 21.60 9.75 7.64
C ASN A 195 22.08 11.21 7.56
N GLU A 196 23.25 11.46 7.04
CA GLU A 196 23.87 12.78 6.87
C GLU A 196 23.26 13.60 5.71
N ASN A 197 22.41 12.98 4.86
CA ASN A 197 21.84 13.62 3.67
C ASN A 197 20.31 13.86 3.76
N LEU A 198 19.72 13.67 4.94
CA LEU A 198 18.27 13.86 5.16
C LEU A 198 17.99 14.89 6.26
#